data_41285ee34de09af82874bd545e044558
#
_entry.id   41285ee34de09af82874bd545e044558
#
_cell.length_a   1.000
_cell.length_b   1.000
_cell.length_c   1.000
_cell.angle_alpha   90.00
_cell.angle_beta   90.00
_cell.angle_gamma   90.00
#
_symmetry.space_group_name_H-M   'P 1'
#
loop_
_entity.id
_entity.type
_entity.pdbx_description
1 polymer ?
#
loop_
_entity_poly.entity_id
_entity_poly.type
_entity_poly.pdbx_seq_one_letter_code
_entity_poly.pdbx_strand_id
1 'polypeptide(L)'
;MTEQETRELLVELLGVFYSKGWVSGTGGGICGPADGGGLLLAPTGVHKERIRTNEFFTVDPGDGSILATPDNPALRPSECKTIFTMAARERGARSVVHSHALSAVLAGDLAVADGADHVAIRDLEMLKGIRGVANRDVHLLPVIRNTPREAELTEQLARVLGDPRFGSSFAVVVADHGAYNWGDDVWEAKRHTEVYHFLFEAVVARRDREQEPDR
;
A
#
# COMPACT_ATOMS: atom_id res chain seq x y z
N MET A 1 -21.61 0.52 3.54
CA MET A 1 -20.83 0.51 4.79
C MET A 1 -20.84 1.92 5.32
N THR A 2 -21.27 2.10 6.56
CA THR A 2 -21.25 3.39 7.27
C THR A 2 -19.80 3.76 7.64
N GLU A 3 -19.55 5.01 7.99
CA GLU A 3 -18.22 5.42 8.46
C GLU A 3 -17.79 4.65 9.71
N GLN A 4 -18.72 4.39 10.64
CA GLN A 4 -18.42 3.63 11.86
C GLN A 4 -18.01 2.17 11.52
N GLU A 5 -18.72 1.50 10.62
CA GLU A 5 -18.34 0.17 10.14
C GLU A 5 -16.98 0.18 9.42
N THR A 6 -16.68 1.27 8.70
CA THR A 6 -15.36 1.45 8.08
C THR A 6 -14.27 1.56 9.14
N ARG A 7 -14.46 2.37 10.18
CA ARG A 7 -13.50 2.53 11.29
C ARG A 7 -13.23 1.20 12.00
N GLU A 8 -14.27 0.44 12.27
CA GLU A 8 -14.17 -0.91 12.88
C GLU A 8 -13.38 -1.87 12.00
N LEU A 9 -13.68 -1.90 10.71
CA LEU A 9 -12.96 -2.74 9.73
C LEU A 9 -11.49 -2.32 9.60
N LEU A 10 -11.18 -1.02 9.57
CA LEU A 10 -9.79 -0.56 9.51
C LEU A 10 -8.98 -0.99 10.74
N VAL A 11 -9.57 -0.93 11.94
CA VAL A 11 -8.94 -1.42 13.18
C VAL A 11 -8.71 -2.93 13.12
N GLU A 12 -9.71 -3.70 12.69
CA GLU A 12 -9.57 -5.15 12.50
C GLU A 12 -8.42 -5.49 11.53
N LEU A 13 -8.39 -4.83 10.38
CA LEU A 13 -7.37 -5.07 9.35
C LEU A 13 -5.96 -4.70 9.83
N LEU A 14 -5.80 -3.63 10.60
CA LEU A 14 -4.51 -3.29 11.19
C LEU A 14 -4.02 -4.39 12.14
N GLY A 15 -4.90 -5.00 12.92
CA GLY A 15 -4.57 -6.17 13.73
C GLY A 15 -4.16 -7.39 12.90
N VAL A 16 -4.87 -7.66 11.81
CA VAL A 16 -4.55 -8.74 10.87
C VAL A 16 -3.18 -8.47 10.20
N PHE A 17 -2.94 -7.26 9.69
CA PHE A 17 -1.68 -6.93 9.01
C PHE A 17 -0.50 -6.89 9.98
N TYR A 18 -0.72 -6.48 11.23
CA TYR A 18 0.29 -6.61 12.28
C TYR A 18 0.68 -8.08 12.52
N SER A 19 -0.30 -8.98 12.62
CA SER A 19 -0.03 -10.41 12.82
C SER A 19 0.74 -11.06 11.67
N LYS A 20 0.65 -10.48 10.47
CA LYS A 20 1.41 -10.89 9.27
C LYS A 20 2.80 -10.21 9.16
N GLY A 21 3.15 -9.31 10.07
CA GLY A 21 4.41 -8.57 10.04
C GLY A 21 4.44 -7.43 9.01
N TRP A 22 3.27 -7.00 8.50
CA TRP A 22 3.21 -5.98 7.43
C TRP A 22 3.20 -4.54 7.95
N VAL A 23 2.74 -4.34 9.20
CA VAL A 23 2.67 -3.02 9.87
C VAL A 23 3.33 -3.06 11.24
N SER A 24 4.49 -3.69 11.33
CA SER A 24 5.24 -3.90 12.57
C SER A 24 5.82 -2.61 13.15
N GLY A 25 6.04 -2.60 14.46
CA GLY A 25 6.53 -1.42 15.18
C GLY A 25 5.49 -0.30 15.13
N THR A 26 5.86 0.86 14.61
CA THR A 26 4.94 1.98 14.33
C THR A 26 4.81 2.26 12.84
N GLY A 27 5.42 1.41 12.01
CA GLY A 27 5.44 1.54 10.56
C GLY A 27 4.15 1.13 9.88
N GLY A 28 4.05 1.44 8.58
CA GLY A 28 2.87 1.16 7.79
C GLY A 28 1.65 2.01 8.14
N GLY A 29 0.54 1.73 7.48
CA GLY A 29 -0.70 2.47 7.71
C GLY A 29 -1.84 2.01 6.81
N ILE A 30 -3.01 2.58 7.06
CA ILE A 30 -4.20 2.34 6.27
C ILE A 30 -5.06 3.60 6.19
N CYS A 31 -5.75 3.79 5.07
CA CYS A 31 -6.87 4.71 4.96
C CYS A 31 -8.10 4.00 4.38
N GLY A 32 -9.26 4.59 4.59
CA GLY A 32 -10.53 4.12 4.04
C GLY A 32 -11.52 5.25 3.88
N PRO A 33 -12.69 5.02 3.23
CA PRO A 33 -13.66 6.08 2.99
C PRO A 33 -14.27 6.61 4.29
N ALA A 34 -14.42 7.93 4.37
CA ALA A 34 -15.23 8.64 5.36
C ALA A 34 -16.54 9.15 4.73
N ASP A 35 -17.49 9.52 5.57
CA ASP A 35 -18.69 10.22 5.13
C ASP A 35 -18.31 11.55 4.46
N GLY A 36 -19.19 12.04 3.57
CA GLY A 36 -18.94 13.29 2.85
C GLY A 36 -17.79 13.22 1.82
N GLY A 37 -17.25 12.04 1.52
CA GLY A 37 -16.21 11.85 0.50
C GLY A 37 -14.77 11.99 1.01
N GLY A 38 -14.57 12.20 2.30
CA GLY A 38 -13.25 12.22 2.93
C GLY A 38 -12.57 10.84 3.02
N LEU A 39 -11.33 10.81 3.49
CA LEU A 39 -10.59 9.60 3.83
C LEU A 39 -10.29 9.56 5.33
N LEU A 40 -10.64 8.45 5.98
CA LEU A 40 -10.15 8.09 7.31
C LEU A 40 -8.68 7.71 7.22
N LEU A 41 -7.86 8.28 8.08
CA LEU A 41 -6.42 8.09 8.06
C LEU A 41 -5.91 7.66 9.44
N ALA A 42 -5.28 6.50 9.52
CA ALA A 42 -4.64 6.05 10.76
C ALA A 42 -3.51 7.01 11.17
N PRO A 43 -3.33 7.29 12.48
CA PRO A 43 -2.27 8.18 12.96
C PRO A 43 -0.86 7.58 12.74
N THR A 44 0.16 8.47 12.69
CA THR A 44 1.58 8.07 12.68
C THR A 44 2.13 7.85 14.07
N GLY A 45 3.25 7.12 14.16
CA GLY A 45 4.02 6.96 15.38
C GLY A 45 3.32 6.15 16.49
N VAL A 46 2.29 5.38 16.14
CA VAL A 46 1.52 4.54 17.07
C VAL A 46 1.60 3.07 16.69
N HIS A 47 1.44 2.19 17.66
CA HIS A 47 1.31 0.75 17.41
C HIS A 47 -0.01 0.47 16.69
N LYS A 48 0.06 0.02 15.45
CA LYS A 48 -1.09 -0.09 14.55
C LYS A 48 -2.15 -1.06 15.07
N GLU A 49 -1.74 -2.12 15.75
CA GLU A 49 -2.63 -3.10 16.39
C GLU A 49 -3.34 -2.58 17.66
N ARG A 50 -3.02 -1.35 18.10
CA ARG A 50 -3.61 -0.72 19.28
C ARG A 50 -4.53 0.47 18.97
N ILE A 51 -4.64 0.84 17.71
CA ILE A 51 -5.50 1.94 17.26
C ILE A 51 -6.97 1.62 17.59
N ARG A 52 -7.71 2.67 18.01
CA ARG A 52 -9.14 2.60 18.29
C ARG A 52 -9.94 3.29 17.20
N THR A 53 -11.22 2.99 17.11
CA THR A 53 -12.13 3.54 16.08
C THR A 53 -12.26 5.05 16.12
N ASN A 54 -12.06 5.70 17.28
CA ASN A 54 -12.12 7.15 17.47
C ASN A 54 -10.76 7.85 17.28
N GLU A 55 -9.72 7.15 16.83
CA GLU A 55 -8.37 7.71 16.72
C GLU A 55 -7.95 8.02 15.25
N PHE A 56 -8.87 7.91 14.31
CA PHE A 56 -8.61 8.27 12.92
C PHE A 56 -8.79 9.77 12.66
N PHE A 57 -7.90 10.32 11.86
CA PHE A 57 -8.10 11.62 11.22
C PHE A 57 -9.03 11.47 10.03
N THR A 58 -9.74 12.55 9.65
CA THR A 58 -10.42 12.62 8.37
C THR A 58 -9.73 13.69 7.52
N VAL A 59 -9.41 13.35 6.26
CA VAL A 59 -8.71 14.25 5.34
C VAL A 59 -9.47 14.37 4.03
N ASP A 60 -9.32 15.52 3.37
CA ASP A 60 -9.79 15.73 2.01
C ASP A 60 -8.88 14.98 1.01
N PRO A 61 -9.42 14.09 0.15
CA PRO A 61 -8.61 13.37 -0.84
C PRO A 61 -8.04 14.27 -1.94
N GLY A 62 -8.61 15.45 -2.20
CA GLY A 62 -8.19 16.37 -3.24
C GLY A 62 -6.92 17.13 -2.90
N ASP A 63 -6.86 17.73 -1.71
CA ASP A 63 -5.74 18.58 -1.27
C ASP A 63 -5.01 18.08 -0.02
N GLY A 64 -5.54 17.04 0.66
CA GLY A 64 -4.98 16.49 1.87
C GLY A 64 -5.19 17.36 3.11
N SER A 65 -6.08 18.36 3.06
CA SER A 65 -6.44 19.15 4.23
C SER A 65 -7.11 18.28 5.30
N ILE A 66 -6.90 18.61 6.57
CA ILE A 66 -7.51 17.88 7.69
C ILE A 66 -8.93 18.42 7.90
N LEU A 67 -9.92 17.54 7.69
CA LEU A 67 -11.34 17.83 7.89
C LEU A 67 -11.78 17.57 9.34
N ALA A 68 -11.23 16.51 9.97
CA ALA A 68 -11.49 16.20 11.36
C ALA A 68 -10.27 15.57 12.04
N THR A 69 -10.13 15.83 13.34
CA THR A 69 -9.07 15.28 14.19
C THR A 69 -9.66 14.41 15.29
N PRO A 70 -8.96 13.36 15.74
CA PRO A 70 -9.36 12.64 16.95
C PRO A 70 -9.25 13.53 18.20
N ASP A 71 -10.00 13.19 19.25
CA ASP A 71 -10.01 13.94 20.51
C ASP A 71 -8.66 13.93 21.24
N ASN A 72 -7.83 12.93 20.99
CA ASN A 72 -6.51 12.80 21.62
C ASN A 72 -5.49 13.73 20.92
N PRO A 73 -5.08 14.86 21.56
CA PRO A 73 -4.18 15.84 20.95
C PRO A 73 -2.73 15.35 20.79
N ALA A 74 -2.39 14.20 21.37
CA ALA A 74 -1.05 13.60 21.21
C ALA A 74 -0.90 12.87 19.87
N LEU A 75 -2.01 12.53 19.20
CA LEU A 75 -1.99 11.88 17.90
C LEU A 75 -1.61 12.86 16.79
N ARG A 76 -0.94 12.35 15.78
CA ARG A 76 -0.53 13.11 14.59
C ARG A 76 -1.01 12.40 13.34
N PRO A 77 -1.41 13.14 12.29
CA PRO A 77 -1.79 12.54 11.02
C PRO A 77 -0.61 11.76 10.43
N SER A 78 -0.91 10.69 9.69
CA SER A 78 0.12 9.87 9.02
C SER A 78 1.00 10.69 8.08
N GLU A 79 2.28 10.39 8.06
CA GLU A 79 3.22 10.94 7.07
C GLU A 79 2.89 10.45 5.65
N CYS A 80 2.29 9.25 5.52
CA CYS A 80 1.79 8.70 4.26
C CYS A 80 0.60 9.48 3.66
N LYS A 81 0.06 10.49 4.37
CA LYS A 81 -1.10 11.26 3.95
C LYS A 81 -1.00 11.71 2.48
N THR A 82 0.13 12.27 2.10
CA THR A 82 0.36 12.77 0.74
C THR A 82 0.27 11.64 -0.30
N ILE A 83 0.82 10.47 -0.01
CA ILE A 83 0.79 9.33 -0.93
C ILE A 83 -0.62 8.75 -1.03
N PHE A 84 -1.35 8.67 0.09
CA PHE A 84 -2.73 8.19 0.11
C PHE A 84 -3.66 9.10 -0.69
N THR A 85 -3.53 10.43 -0.54
CA THR A 85 -4.32 11.39 -1.31
C THR A 85 -3.93 11.40 -2.79
N MET A 86 -2.66 11.18 -3.13
CA MET A 86 -2.25 11.02 -4.53
C MET A 86 -2.87 9.77 -5.16
N ALA A 87 -2.85 8.62 -4.49
CA ALA A 87 -3.50 7.42 -4.99
C ALA A 87 -5.02 7.64 -5.17
N ALA A 88 -5.66 8.36 -4.25
CA ALA A 88 -7.07 8.73 -4.37
C ALA A 88 -7.34 9.61 -5.60
N ARG A 89 -6.53 10.64 -5.81
CA ARG A 89 -6.71 11.60 -6.88
C ARG A 89 -6.39 11.03 -8.27
N GLU A 90 -5.25 10.33 -8.39
CA GLU A 90 -4.73 9.87 -9.67
C GLU A 90 -5.30 8.51 -10.10
N ARG A 91 -5.72 7.67 -9.15
CA ARG A 91 -6.18 6.29 -9.41
C ARG A 91 -7.60 6.02 -8.89
N GLY A 92 -8.27 7.03 -8.34
CA GLY A 92 -9.61 6.87 -7.76
C GLY A 92 -9.65 5.98 -6.52
N ALA A 93 -8.50 5.74 -5.87
CA ALA A 93 -8.43 4.87 -4.71
C ALA A 93 -9.25 5.43 -3.54
N ARG A 94 -10.08 4.60 -2.95
CA ARG A 94 -10.84 4.97 -1.73
C ARG A 94 -10.31 4.28 -0.47
N SER A 95 -9.38 3.36 -0.65
CA SER A 95 -8.63 2.75 0.45
C SER A 95 -7.22 2.43 -0.01
N VAL A 96 -6.24 2.71 0.83
CA VAL A 96 -4.82 2.42 0.60
C VAL A 96 -4.24 1.77 1.83
N VAL A 97 -3.44 0.74 1.65
CA VAL A 97 -2.66 0.07 2.69
C VAL A 97 -1.19 0.31 2.42
N HIS A 98 -0.46 0.83 3.40
CA HIS A 98 0.99 0.93 3.39
C HIS A 98 1.60 -0.15 4.26
N SER A 99 2.50 -0.94 3.70
CA SER A 99 3.13 -2.10 4.31
C SER A 99 4.64 -1.98 4.30
N HIS A 100 5.28 -2.33 5.42
CA HIS A 100 6.74 -2.45 5.58
C HIS A 100 7.17 -3.93 5.56
N ALA A 101 6.43 -4.82 4.90
CA ALA A 101 6.78 -6.24 4.82
C ALA A 101 8.14 -6.46 4.17
N LEU A 102 8.94 -7.34 4.75
CA LEU A 102 10.27 -7.68 4.22
C LEU A 102 10.19 -8.18 2.77
N SER A 103 9.17 -8.95 2.42
CA SER A 103 8.98 -9.44 1.05
C SER A 103 8.78 -8.31 0.03
N ALA A 104 8.13 -7.19 0.42
CA ALA A 104 7.99 -6.02 -0.43
C ALA A 104 9.34 -5.30 -0.64
N VAL A 105 10.13 -5.16 0.43
CA VAL A 105 11.50 -4.60 0.36
C VAL A 105 12.34 -5.43 -0.60
N LEU A 106 12.43 -6.75 -0.39
CA LEU A 106 13.23 -7.65 -1.21
C LEU A 106 12.78 -7.67 -2.68
N ALA A 107 11.45 -7.59 -2.95
CA ALA A 107 10.96 -7.48 -4.32
C ALA A 107 11.39 -6.16 -4.98
N GLY A 108 11.43 -5.05 -4.23
CA GLY A 108 11.99 -3.78 -4.69
C GLY A 108 13.47 -3.87 -5.03
N ASP A 109 14.25 -4.54 -4.18
CA ASP A 109 15.70 -4.72 -4.35
C ASP A 109 16.02 -5.50 -5.64
N LEU A 110 15.19 -6.49 -6.03
CA LEU A 110 15.35 -7.20 -7.29
C LEU A 110 15.28 -6.25 -8.50
N ALA A 111 14.28 -5.36 -8.54
CA ALA A 111 14.17 -4.39 -9.63
C ALA A 111 15.35 -3.41 -9.65
N VAL A 112 15.79 -2.96 -8.45
CA VAL A 112 16.95 -2.07 -8.31
C VAL A 112 18.23 -2.74 -8.80
N ALA A 113 18.45 -4.00 -8.44
CA ALA A 113 19.61 -4.79 -8.87
C ALA A 113 19.64 -5.02 -10.40
N ASP A 114 18.48 -5.19 -11.01
CA ASP A 114 18.32 -5.36 -12.47
C ASP A 114 18.35 -4.00 -13.22
N GLY A 115 18.45 -2.87 -12.52
CA GLY A 115 18.37 -1.53 -13.12
C GLY A 115 16.99 -1.18 -13.69
N ALA A 116 15.94 -1.87 -13.23
CA ALA A 116 14.58 -1.74 -13.74
C ALA A 116 13.73 -0.77 -12.86
N ASP A 117 12.66 -0.25 -13.44
CA ASP A 117 11.65 0.57 -12.78
C ASP A 117 10.40 -0.24 -12.38
N HIS A 118 10.46 -1.57 -12.51
CA HIS A 118 9.35 -2.48 -12.20
C HIS A 118 9.83 -3.91 -11.97
N VAL A 119 8.97 -4.71 -11.33
CA VAL A 119 9.05 -6.17 -11.29
C VAL A 119 8.02 -6.75 -12.26
N ALA A 120 8.46 -7.58 -13.21
CA ALA A 120 7.56 -8.29 -14.12
C ALA A 120 7.13 -9.63 -13.50
N ILE A 121 5.84 -9.78 -13.22
CA ILE A 121 5.25 -10.97 -12.58
C ILE A 121 4.38 -11.71 -13.59
N ARG A 122 4.55 -13.03 -13.68
CA ARG A 122 3.81 -13.88 -14.62
C ARG A 122 3.61 -15.30 -14.07
N ASP A 123 2.66 -16.01 -14.70
CA ASP A 123 2.43 -17.45 -14.47
C ASP A 123 2.19 -17.80 -12.99
N LEU A 124 1.40 -16.97 -12.32
CA LEU A 124 0.93 -17.21 -10.95
C LEU A 124 -0.59 -17.08 -10.90
N GLU A 125 -1.24 -18.08 -10.31
CA GLU A 125 -2.71 -18.10 -10.17
C GLU A 125 -3.22 -16.90 -9.35
N MET A 126 -2.44 -16.45 -8.37
CA MET A 126 -2.79 -15.30 -7.52
C MET A 126 -2.93 -13.98 -8.28
N LEU A 127 -2.39 -13.85 -9.50
CA LEU A 127 -2.61 -12.67 -10.35
C LEU A 127 -4.10 -12.37 -10.59
N LYS A 128 -4.95 -13.39 -10.62
CA LYS A 128 -6.41 -13.24 -10.75
C LYS A 128 -7.06 -12.46 -9.59
N GLY A 129 -6.40 -12.34 -8.46
CA GLY A 129 -6.87 -11.52 -7.36
C GLY A 129 -6.70 -10.02 -7.59
N ILE A 130 -5.92 -9.61 -8.59
CA ILE A 130 -5.81 -8.23 -9.05
C ILE A 130 -6.92 -7.97 -10.08
N ARG A 131 -7.67 -6.90 -9.90
CA ARG A 131 -8.77 -6.54 -10.78
C ARG A 131 -8.28 -6.39 -12.24
N GLY A 132 -8.92 -7.15 -13.14
CA GLY A 132 -8.65 -7.09 -14.58
C GLY A 132 -7.36 -7.79 -15.03
N VAL A 133 -6.70 -8.57 -14.16
CA VAL A 133 -5.47 -9.31 -14.50
C VAL A 133 -5.76 -10.82 -14.56
N ALA A 134 -5.30 -11.49 -15.62
CA ALA A 134 -5.37 -12.93 -15.74
C ALA A 134 -4.05 -13.58 -15.27
N ASN A 135 -4.09 -14.88 -14.91
CA ASN A 135 -2.91 -15.60 -14.39
C ASN A 135 -1.79 -15.81 -15.42
N ARG A 136 -2.09 -15.63 -16.72
CA ARG A 136 -1.13 -15.71 -17.83
C ARG A 136 -0.63 -14.35 -18.30
N ASP A 137 -1.17 -13.25 -17.75
CA ASP A 137 -0.71 -11.92 -18.12
C ASP A 137 0.69 -11.66 -17.55
N VAL A 138 1.42 -10.78 -18.23
CA VAL A 138 2.62 -10.17 -17.66
C VAL A 138 2.17 -8.94 -16.89
N HIS A 139 2.17 -9.04 -15.56
CA HIS A 139 1.82 -7.93 -14.68
C HIS A 139 3.06 -7.13 -14.31
N LEU A 140 3.07 -5.84 -14.62
CA LEU A 140 4.16 -4.93 -14.30
C LEU A 140 3.85 -4.21 -12.99
N LEU A 141 4.62 -4.52 -11.95
CA LEU A 141 4.54 -3.89 -10.65
C LEU A 141 5.58 -2.77 -10.57
N PRO A 142 5.18 -1.50 -10.52
CA PRO A 142 6.12 -0.37 -10.50
C PRO A 142 6.95 -0.33 -9.21
N VAL A 143 8.21 0.08 -9.36
CA VAL A 143 9.16 0.29 -8.26
C VAL A 143 9.71 1.71 -8.35
N ILE A 144 9.67 2.44 -7.22
CA ILE A 144 10.29 3.76 -7.08
C ILE A 144 11.38 3.73 -6.00
N ARG A 145 12.30 4.68 -6.04
CA ARG A 145 13.39 4.79 -5.07
C ARG A 145 12.90 5.41 -3.78
N ASN A 146 13.39 4.91 -2.64
CA ASN A 146 13.14 5.52 -1.34
C ASN A 146 13.75 6.92 -1.24
N THR A 147 13.18 7.75 -0.38
CA THR A 147 13.65 9.10 -0.06
C THR A 147 13.65 9.29 1.46
N PRO A 148 14.44 10.23 2.00
CA PRO A 148 14.49 10.47 3.45
C PRO A 148 13.14 10.83 4.09
N ARG A 149 12.21 11.40 3.30
CA ARG A 149 10.86 11.76 3.75
C ARG A 149 9.83 11.32 2.71
N GLU A 150 8.75 10.70 3.15
CA GLU A 150 7.70 10.19 2.26
C GLU A 150 7.10 11.28 1.34
N ALA A 151 7.01 12.54 1.80
CA ALA A 151 6.56 13.65 0.97
C ALA A 151 7.43 13.86 -0.28
N GLU A 152 8.69 13.44 -0.27
CA GLU A 152 9.62 13.57 -1.41
C GLU A 152 9.40 12.47 -2.48
N LEU A 153 8.62 11.42 -2.17
CA LEU A 153 8.24 10.39 -3.13
C LEU A 153 7.23 10.87 -4.19
N THR A 154 6.61 12.03 -3.96
CA THR A 154 5.47 12.52 -4.75
C THR A 154 5.76 12.64 -6.24
N GLU A 155 6.93 13.13 -6.62
CA GLU A 155 7.32 13.30 -8.03
C GLU A 155 7.49 11.95 -8.73
N GLN A 156 8.16 10.98 -8.07
CA GLN A 156 8.33 9.64 -8.62
C GLN A 156 6.99 8.92 -8.71
N LEU A 157 6.15 9.07 -7.67
CA LEU A 157 4.83 8.46 -7.61
C LEU A 157 3.92 9.02 -8.70
N ALA A 158 3.90 10.34 -8.91
CA ALA A 158 3.10 10.97 -9.98
C ALA A 158 3.45 10.40 -11.36
N ARG A 159 4.74 10.22 -11.65
CA ARG A 159 5.20 9.62 -12.91
C ARG A 159 4.67 8.19 -13.07
N VAL A 160 4.79 7.38 -12.03
CA VAL A 160 4.37 5.97 -12.06
C VAL A 160 2.85 5.84 -12.16
N LEU A 161 2.09 6.65 -11.39
CA LEU A 161 0.63 6.62 -11.43
C LEU A 161 0.07 7.09 -12.77
N GLY A 162 0.77 7.99 -13.47
CA GLY A 162 0.40 8.48 -14.80
C GLY A 162 0.90 7.62 -15.97
N ASP A 163 1.79 6.63 -15.73
CA ASP A 163 2.35 5.78 -16.78
C ASP A 163 1.37 4.67 -17.18
N PRO A 164 0.93 4.61 -18.46
CA PRO A 164 -0.04 3.62 -18.92
C PRO A 164 0.47 2.17 -18.81
N ARG A 165 1.80 1.93 -18.76
CA ARG A 165 2.37 0.59 -18.55
C ARG A 165 1.89 -0.02 -17.23
N PHE A 166 1.64 0.82 -16.22
CA PHE A 166 1.22 0.41 -14.89
C PHE A 166 -0.29 0.58 -14.65
N GLY A 167 -1.07 0.75 -15.72
CA GLY A 167 -2.52 0.97 -15.62
C GLY A 167 -3.29 -0.13 -14.89
N SER A 168 -2.84 -1.38 -14.97
CA SER A 168 -3.42 -2.53 -14.27
C SER A 168 -2.81 -2.78 -12.88
N SER A 169 -1.82 -1.99 -12.45
CA SER A 169 -1.25 -2.13 -11.11
C SER A 169 -2.07 -1.37 -10.07
N PHE A 170 -2.37 -2.03 -8.97
CA PHE A 170 -2.98 -1.47 -7.76
C PHE A 170 -1.98 -1.43 -6.61
N ALA A 171 -0.70 -1.40 -6.93
CA ALA A 171 0.38 -1.24 -5.98
C ALA A 171 1.55 -0.46 -6.59
N VAL A 172 2.38 0.09 -5.71
CA VAL A 172 3.72 0.57 -5.98
C VAL A 172 4.65 0.09 -4.87
N VAL A 173 5.81 -0.41 -5.24
CA VAL A 173 6.88 -0.73 -4.29
C VAL A 173 7.79 0.48 -4.18
N VAL A 174 8.16 0.82 -2.95
CA VAL A 174 9.22 1.75 -2.62
C VAL A 174 10.41 0.92 -2.18
N ALA A 175 11.48 0.90 -2.97
CA ALA A 175 12.69 0.12 -2.67
C ALA A 175 13.26 0.53 -1.31
N ASP A 176 13.83 -0.40 -0.57
CA ASP A 176 14.36 -0.20 0.79
C ASP A 176 13.30 0.30 1.83
N HIS A 177 12.00 0.17 1.53
CA HIS A 177 10.95 0.72 2.40
C HIS A 177 9.74 -0.22 2.56
N GLY A 178 9.08 -0.56 1.46
CA GLY A 178 7.86 -1.35 1.49
C GLY A 178 6.95 -1.12 0.28
N ALA A 179 5.64 -1.22 0.47
CA ALA A 179 4.67 -1.06 -0.61
C ALA A 179 3.43 -0.27 -0.21
N TYR A 180 2.81 0.39 -1.19
CA TYR A 180 1.47 0.96 -1.11
C TYR A 180 0.55 0.16 -2.02
N ASN A 181 -0.58 -0.30 -1.50
CA ASN A 181 -1.56 -1.11 -2.22
C ASN A 181 -2.93 -0.44 -2.09
N TRP A 182 -3.74 -0.39 -3.15
CA TRP A 182 -5.02 0.32 -3.10
C TRP A 182 -6.16 -0.42 -3.77
N GLY A 183 -7.37 0.07 -3.53
CA GLY A 183 -8.61 -0.38 -4.12
C GLY A 183 -9.71 0.68 -4.07
N ASP A 184 -10.82 0.42 -4.76
CA ASP A 184 -11.99 1.29 -4.81
C ASP A 184 -12.80 1.23 -3.50
N ASP A 185 -12.53 0.25 -2.65
CA ASP A 185 -13.04 0.13 -1.30
C ASP A 185 -12.03 -0.61 -0.40
N VAL A 186 -12.36 -0.74 0.90
CA VAL A 186 -11.49 -1.37 1.90
C VAL A 186 -11.26 -2.86 1.60
N TRP A 187 -12.28 -3.57 1.12
CA TRP A 187 -12.19 -4.99 0.82
C TRP A 187 -11.32 -5.27 -0.41
N GLU A 188 -11.44 -4.41 -1.42
CA GLU A 188 -10.58 -4.51 -2.60
C GLU A 188 -9.13 -4.16 -2.26
N ALA A 189 -8.88 -3.10 -1.49
CA ALA A 189 -7.54 -2.77 -1.02
C ALA A 189 -6.93 -3.90 -0.18
N LYS A 190 -7.72 -4.52 0.71
CA LYS A 190 -7.32 -5.71 1.46
C LYS A 190 -6.94 -6.87 0.52
N ARG A 191 -7.81 -7.20 -0.44
CA ARG A 191 -7.55 -8.28 -1.41
C ARG A 191 -6.27 -8.01 -2.19
N HIS A 192 -6.10 -6.81 -2.74
CA HIS A 192 -4.89 -6.45 -3.47
C HIS A 192 -3.66 -6.55 -2.57
N THR A 193 -3.72 -6.07 -1.33
CA THR A 193 -2.62 -6.18 -0.38
C THR A 193 -2.20 -7.62 -0.16
N GLU A 194 -3.12 -8.53 0.11
CA GLU A 194 -2.83 -9.95 0.32
C GLU A 194 -2.25 -10.62 -0.93
N VAL A 195 -2.80 -10.29 -2.09
CA VAL A 195 -2.30 -10.80 -3.39
C VAL A 195 -0.88 -10.33 -3.65
N TYR A 196 -0.61 -9.03 -3.52
CA TYR A 196 0.73 -8.51 -3.78
C TYR A 196 1.77 -9.05 -2.80
N HIS A 197 1.43 -9.26 -1.52
CA HIS A 197 2.38 -9.86 -0.58
C HIS A 197 2.73 -11.30 -0.96
N PHE A 198 1.75 -12.10 -1.40
CA PHE A 198 2.04 -13.41 -1.99
C PHE A 198 2.95 -13.29 -3.24
N LEU A 199 2.68 -12.33 -4.12
CA LEU A 199 3.47 -12.13 -5.33
C LEU A 199 4.90 -11.68 -5.02
N PHE A 200 5.11 -10.81 -4.02
CA PHE A 200 6.44 -10.42 -3.55
C PHE A 200 7.24 -11.65 -3.09
N GLU A 201 6.66 -12.46 -2.22
CA GLU A 201 7.30 -13.70 -1.74
C GLU A 201 7.62 -14.66 -2.90
N ALA A 202 6.71 -14.80 -3.86
CA ALA A 202 6.89 -15.68 -5.00
C ALA A 202 8.02 -15.23 -5.94
N VAL A 203 8.16 -13.92 -6.21
CA VAL A 203 9.23 -13.42 -7.10
C VAL A 203 10.58 -13.52 -6.43
N VAL A 204 10.69 -13.23 -5.13
CA VAL A 204 11.93 -13.40 -4.36
C VAL A 204 12.35 -14.88 -4.36
N ALA A 205 11.44 -15.80 -3.99
CA ALA A 205 11.73 -17.22 -3.97
C ALA A 205 12.07 -17.82 -5.36
N ARG A 206 11.56 -17.25 -6.45
CA ARG A 206 11.93 -17.65 -7.81
C ARG A 206 13.34 -17.20 -8.16
N ARG A 207 13.72 -15.97 -7.81
CA ARG A 207 15.06 -15.44 -8.04
C ARG A 207 16.12 -16.25 -7.30
N ASP A 208 15.88 -16.61 -6.04
CA ASP A 208 16.80 -17.40 -5.23
C ASP A 208 17.08 -18.76 -5.90
N ARG A 209 16.04 -19.42 -6.43
CA ARG A 209 16.19 -20.71 -7.15
C ARG A 209 16.95 -20.58 -8.47
N GLU A 210 16.83 -19.45 -9.16
CA GLU A 210 17.58 -19.21 -10.41
C GLU A 210 19.08 -18.98 -10.15
N GLN A 211 19.44 -18.51 -8.95
CA GLN A 211 20.83 -18.28 -8.55
C GLN A 211 21.50 -19.53 -7.95
N GLU A 212 20.74 -20.57 -7.58
CA GLU A 212 21.23 -21.87 -7.11
C GLU A 212 20.86 -23.00 -8.10
N PRO A 213 21.39 -23.00 -9.35
CA PRO A 213 20.94 -23.95 -10.36
C PRO A 213 21.35 -25.43 -10.16
N ASP A 214 22.27 -25.73 -9.22
CA ASP A 214 22.80 -27.10 -9.03
C ASP A 214 23.01 -27.45 -7.54
N ARG A 215 21.93 -27.84 -6.86
CA ARG A 215 22.02 -28.69 -5.65
C ARG A 215 21.15 -29.92 -5.77
#